data_a0ec4d5388231e8551c194c9f103b79f
#
_entry.id   a0ec4d5388231e8551c194c9f103b79f
#
_cell.length_a   1.000
_cell.length_b   1.000
_cell.length_c   1.000
_cell.angle_alpha   90.00
_cell.angle_beta   90.00
_cell.angle_gamma   90.00
#
_symmetry.space_group_name_H-M   'P 1'
#
loop_
_entity.id
_entity.type
_entity.pdbx_description
1 polymer ?
#
loop_
_entity_poly.entity_id
_entity_poly.type
_entity_poly.pdbx_seq_one_letter_code
_entity_poly.pdbx_strand_id
1 'polypeptide(L)'
;FDPPGSCTVHAVQGRTVEGKLVIHQARHRYSDVYWLYTAISRATGPSNVVVLDDVHRSVSDMPEHTRRSWATTKVSSYLRADVAAGRLDDGDGGHHKDALIEELLRSYRGTCNSCSLEVVWAVYSERQPTLDRLDYALPHTPGNVDVKCLRCNRAR
;
A
#
# COMPACT_ATOMS: atom_id res chain seq x y z
N PHE A 1 -2.58 -15.45 7.63
CA PHE A 1 -3.37 -16.68 7.44
C PHE A 1 -2.99 -17.24 6.06
N ASP A 2 -2.17 -18.28 6.05
CA ASP A 2 -1.81 -18.99 4.83
C ASP A 2 -2.84 -20.12 4.62
N PRO A 3 -3.59 -20.12 3.51
CA PRO A 3 -4.50 -21.21 3.22
C PRO A 3 -3.74 -22.54 3.06
N PRO A 4 -4.35 -23.68 3.35
CA PRO A 4 -3.72 -24.99 3.15
C PRO A 4 -3.20 -25.11 1.73
N GLY A 5 -1.91 -25.46 1.57
CA GLY A 5 -1.25 -25.57 0.27
C GLY A 5 -0.64 -24.28 -0.27
N SER A 6 -0.71 -23.14 0.47
CA SER A 6 0.03 -21.95 0.10
C SER A 6 1.46 -21.97 0.66
N CYS A 7 2.38 -21.35 -0.07
CA CYS A 7 3.76 -21.17 0.36
C CYS A 7 4.40 -19.98 -0.37
N THR A 8 5.50 -19.47 0.18
CA THR A 8 6.25 -18.41 -0.48
C THR A 8 7.07 -18.95 -1.65
N VAL A 9 7.38 -18.12 -2.65
CA VAL A 9 8.24 -18.49 -3.77
C VAL A 9 9.60 -19.00 -3.29
N HIS A 10 10.16 -18.42 -2.23
CA HIS A 10 11.41 -18.89 -1.63
C HIS A 10 11.29 -20.29 -1.03
N ALA A 11 10.15 -20.63 -0.44
CA ALA A 11 9.91 -21.94 0.16
C ALA A 11 9.81 -23.08 -0.89
N VAL A 12 9.47 -22.75 -2.13
CA VAL A 12 9.38 -23.73 -3.25
C VAL A 12 10.64 -23.74 -4.13
N GLN A 13 11.63 -22.92 -3.83
CA GLN A 13 12.86 -22.90 -4.60
C GLN A 13 13.54 -24.29 -4.59
N GLY A 14 13.89 -24.81 -5.77
CA GLY A 14 14.46 -26.14 -5.94
C GLY A 14 13.46 -27.30 -5.94
N ARG A 15 12.16 -27.03 -5.79
CA ARG A 15 11.10 -28.06 -5.86
C ARG A 15 10.32 -27.93 -7.17
N THR A 16 9.78 -29.03 -7.66
CA THR A 16 8.78 -29.04 -8.73
C THR A 16 7.41 -29.14 -8.12
N VAL A 17 6.47 -28.33 -8.61
CA VAL A 17 5.07 -28.35 -8.17
C VAL A 17 4.26 -29.16 -9.19
N GLU A 18 3.72 -30.28 -8.74
CA GLU A 18 2.79 -31.07 -9.52
C GLU A 18 1.39 -30.45 -9.45
N GLY A 19 0.67 -30.47 -10.60
CA GLY A 19 -0.65 -29.87 -10.72
C GLY A 19 -0.61 -28.38 -11.06
N LYS A 20 -1.65 -27.63 -10.66
CA LYS A 20 -1.78 -26.20 -10.98
C LYS A 20 -1.02 -25.34 -9.97
N LEU A 21 -0.11 -24.53 -10.47
CA LEU A 21 0.57 -23.48 -9.72
C LEU A 21 -0.25 -22.18 -9.86
N VAL A 22 -0.75 -21.68 -8.76
CA VAL A 22 -1.49 -20.41 -8.71
C VAL A 22 -0.59 -19.35 -8.09
N ILE A 23 -0.26 -18.33 -8.87
CA ILE A 23 0.60 -17.22 -8.43
C ILE A 23 -0.30 -16.06 -8.04
N HIS A 24 -0.27 -15.71 -6.77
CA HIS A 24 -0.89 -14.51 -6.22
C HIS A 24 0.12 -13.38 -6.12
N GLN A 25 -0.37 -12.14 -6.20
CA GLN A 25 0.46 -10.95 -6.00
C GLN A 25 1.64 -10.83 -6.97
N ALA A 26 1.45 -11.29 -8.21
CA ALA A 26 2.50 -11.20 -9.25
C ALA A 26 2.98 -9.76 -9.51
N ARG A 27 2.15 -8.76 -9.19
CA ARG A 27 2.47 -7.32 -9.31
C ARG A 27 2.83 -6.65 -7.99
N HIS A 28 3.11 -7.43 -6.95
CA HIS A 28 3.57 -6.87 -5.68
C HIS A 28 4.93 -6.17 -5.87
N ARG A 29 5.17 -5.09 -5.12
CA ARG A 29 6.41 -4.27 -5.24
C ARG A 29 7.73 -5.04 -5.06
N TYR A 30 7.68 -6.21 -4.42
CA TYR A 30 8.83 -7.11 -4.26
C TYR A 30 8.82 -8.26 -5.26
N SER A 31 7.83 -8.32 -6.16
CA SER A 31 7.75 -9.32 -7.22
C SER A 31 8.45 -8.75 -8.45
N ASP A 32 9.73 -9.03 -8.57
CA ASP A 32 10.51 -8.70 -9.76
C ASP A 32 10.46 -9.84 -10.80
N VAL A 33 11.10 -9.64 -11.92
CA VAL A 33 11.16 -10.63 -13.00
C VAL A 33 11.81 -11.94 -12.55
N TYR A 34 12.80 -11.89 -11.66
CA TYR A 34 13.49 -13.06 -11.14
C TYR A 34 12.61 -13.85 -10.18
N TRP A 35 11.86 -13.14 -9.33
CA TRP A 35 10.86 -13.74 -8.44
C TRP A 35 9.79 -14.47 -9.26
N LEU A 36 9.24 -13.81 -10.29
CA LEU A 36 8.22 -14.39 -11.15
C LEU A 36 8.78 -15.59 -11.95
N TYR A 37 10.00 -15.49 -12.49
CA TYR A 37 10.67 -16.59 -13.15
C TYR A 37 10.86 -17.78 -12.21
N THR A 38 11.31 -17.54 -10.98
CA THR A 38 11.48 -18.57 -9.96
C THR A 38 10.16 -19.28 -9.66
N ALA A 39 9.06 -18.54 -9.55
CA ALA A 39 7.73 -19.11 -9.34
C ALA A 39 7.30 -19.98 -10.53
N ILE A 40 7.32 -19.43 -11.75
CA ILE A 40 6.86 -20.11 -12.97
C ILE A 40 7.69 -21.35 -13.27
N SER A 41 9.01 -21.28 -13.07
CA SER A 41 9.93 -22.42 -13.32
C SER A 41 9.70 -23.61 -12.39
N ARG A 42 8.83 -23.50 -11.41
CA ARG A 42 8.44 -24.62 -10.52
C ARG A 42 7.29 -25.45 -11.10
N ALA A 43 6.54 -24.90 -12.05
CA ALA A 43 5.46 -25.66 -12.70
C ALA A 43 6.00 -26.69 -13.67
N THR A 44 5.29 -27.80 -13.82
CA THR A 44 5.64 -28.88 -14.77
C THR A 44 5.39 -28.49 -16.24
N GLY A 45 4.70 -27.38 -16.48
CA GLY A 45 4.44 -26.82 -17.80
C GLY A 45 3.66 -25.51 -17.75
N PRO A 46 3.69 -24.73 -18.83
CA PRO A 46 3.04 -23.41 -18.87
C PRO A 46 1.52 -23.47 -18.69
N SER A 47 0.86 -24.55 -19.14
CA SER A 47 -0.58 -24.78 -18.95
C SER A 47 -0.97 -24.99 -17.48
N ASN A 48 0.00 -25.28 -16.63
CA ASN A 48 -0.21 -25.47 -15.20
C ASN A 48 0.01 -24.21 -14.37
N VAL A 49 0.33 -23.07 -15.01
CA VAL A 49 0.50 -21.79 -14.32
C VAL A 49 -0.76 -20.94 -14.48
N VAL A 50 -1.30 -20.53 -13.36
CA VAL A 50 -2.38 -19.55 -13.29
C VAL A 50 -1.86 -18.33 -12.53
N VAL A 51 -1.73 -17.22 -13.20
CA VAL A 51 -1.44 -15.95 -12.56
C VAL A 51 -2.80 -15.31 -12.25
N LEU A 52 -3.12 -15.22 -10.98
CA LEU A 52 -4.25 -14.40 -10.56
C LEU A 52 -3.73 -12.96 -10.57
N ASP A 53 -4.24 -12.17 -11.51
CA ASP A 53 -4.19 -10.73 -11.31
C ASP A 53 -4.83 -10.49 -9.95
N ASP A 54 -4.07 -9.84 -9.09
CA ASP A 54 -4.63 -9.42 -7.81
C ASP A 54 -5.91 -8.69 -8.16
N VAL A 55 -7.02 -9.37 -7.95
CA VAL A 55 -8.29 -8.68 -7.85
C VAL A 55 -7.98 -7.65 -6.78
N HIS A 56 -7.77 -6.41 -7.19
CA HIS A 56 -7.71 -5.30 -6.28
C HIS A 56 -8.97 -5.48 -5.44
N ARG A 57 -8.84 -6.12 -4.28
CA ARG A 57 -9.91 -6.04 -3.31
C ARG A 57 -10.09 -4.55 -3.16
N SER A 58 -11.14 -4.07 -3.78
CA SER A 58 -11.51 -2.69 -3.63
C SER A 58 -11.56 -2.45 -2.15
N VAL A 59 -10.60 -1.69 -1.62
CA VAL A 59 -10.58 -1.37 -0.20
C VAL A 59 -11.81 -0.52 0.13
N SER A 60 -12.58 -0.14 -0.90
CA SER A 60 -13.91 0.44 -0.73
C SER A 60 -14.84 -0.41 0.13
N ASP A 61 -14.62 -1.73 0.21
CA ASP A 61 -15.38 -2.65 1.05
C ASP A 61 -14.72 -2.93 2.41
N MET A 62 -13.57 -2.32 2.69
CA MET A 62 -12.88 -2.50 3.96
C MET A 62 -13.71 -1.90 5.10
N PRO A 63 -13.98 -2.66 6.19
CA PRO A 63 -14.68 -2.14 7.37
C PRO A 63 -14.01 -0.88 7.92
N GLU A 64 -14.79 0.03 8.48
CA GLU A 64 -14.30 1.31 8.97
C GLU A 64 -13.13 1.18 9.97
N HIS A 65 -13.22 0.22 10.91
CA HIS A 65 -12.14 -0.02 11.87
C HIS A 65 -10.82 -0.40 11.21
N THR A 66 -10.85 -1.13 10.09
CA THR A 66 -9.65 -1.49 9.32
C THR A 66 -9.07 -0.27 8.60
N ARG A 67 -9.95 0.58 8.02
CA ARG A 67 -9.53 1.84 7.40
C ARG A 67 -8.88 2.76 8.43
N ARG A 68 -9.50 2.90 9.61
CA ARG A 68 -8.97 3.72 10.71
C ARG A 68 -7.62 3.20 11.20
N SER A 69 -7.46 1.90 11.41
CA SER A 69 -6.19 1.28 11.81
C SER A 69 -5.09 1.53 10.77
N TRP A 70 -5.42 1.38 9.48
CA TRP A 70 -4.49 1.65 8.39
C TRP A 70 -4.10 3.14 8.32
N ALA A 71 -5.08 4.06 8.40
CA ALA A 71 -4.83 5.50 8.43
C ALA A 71 -3.97 5.90 9.62
N THR A 72 -4.24 5.36 10.81
CA THR A 72 -3.44 5.58 12.03
C THR A 72 -1.99 5.17 11.83
N THR A 73 -1.74 4.00 11.25
CA THR A 73 -0.39 3.52 10.97
C THR A 73 0.33 4.44 9.99
N LYS A 74 -0.37 4.86 8.95
CA LYS A 74 0.19 5.73 7.91
C LYS A 74 0.52 7.12 8.44
N VAL A 75 -0.40 7.74 9.17
CA VAL A 75 -0.16 9.05 9.80
C VAL A 75 0.98 8.98 10.82
N SER A 76 1.02 7.94 11.65
CA SER A 76 2.14 7.74 12.59
C SER A 76 3.49 7.61 11.87
N SER A 77 3.51 7.07 10.66
CA SER A 77 4.73 7.02 9.82
C SER A 77 5.14 8.41 9.33
N TYR A 78 4.20 9.25 8.94
CA TYR A 78 4.49 10.64 8.53
C TYR A 78 5.06 11.47 9.68
N LEU A 79 4.42 11.42 10.84
CA LEU A 79 4.86 12.19 12.00
C LEU A 79 6.26 11.75 12.47
N ARG A 80 6.53 10.45 12.49
CA ARG A 80 7.89 9.94 12.78
C ARG A 80 8.93 10.43 11.76
N ALA A 81 8.58 10.49 10.49
CA ALA A 81 9.47 11.01 9.46
C ALA A 81 9.71 12.52 9.62
N ASP A 82 8.71 13.27 10.10
CA ASP A 82 8.87 14.70 10.39
C ASP A 82 9.75 14.96 11.60
N VAL A 83 9.61 14.16 12.66
CA VAL A 83 10.51 14.22 13.83
C VAL A 83 11.94 13.87 13.40
N ALA A 84 12.13 12.78 12.68
CA ALA A 84 13.44 12.36 12.20
C ALA A 84 14.14 13.39 11.31
N ALA A 85 13.34 14.22 10.62
CA ALA A 85 13.84 15.29 9.75
C ALA A 85 13.93 16.66 10.47
N GLY A 86 13.69 16.72 11.78
CA GLY A 86 13.72 17.95 12.58
C GLY A 86 12.63 18.98 12.21
N ARG A 87 11.55 18.54 11.57
CA ARG A 87 10.41 19.41 11.24
C ARG A 87 9.35 19.46 12.32
N LEU A 88 9.38 18.53 13.25
CA LEU A 88 8.43 18.40 14.36
C LEU A 88 9.21 18.01 15.62
N ASP A 89 8.90 18.63 16.75
CA ASP A 89 9.49 18.25 18.02
C ASP A 89 8.91 16.91 18.52
N ASP A 90 9.75 16.14 19.23
CA ASP A 90 9.32 14.87 19.80
C ASP A 90 8.31 15.16 20.92
N GLY A 91 7.06 14.83 20.68
CA GLY A 91 5.94 15.15 21.59
C GLY A 91 4.81 15.96 20.93
N ASP A 92 5.10 16.82 19.98
CA ASP A 92 4.07 17.62 19.30
C ASP A 92 3.23 16.83 18.29
N GLY A 93 3.74 15.69 17.83
CA GLY A 93 3.02 14.85 16.86
C GLY A 93 1.66 14.34 17.33
N GLY A 94 1.44 14.27 18.65
CA GLY A 94 0.16 13.86 19.23
C GLY A 94 -1.00 14.79 18.93
N HIS A 95 -0.76 16.10 18.92
CA HIS A 95 -1.79 17.12 18.74
C HIS A 95 -2.41 17.14 17.33
N HIS A 96 -1.66 16.73 16.30
CA HIS A 96 -2.14 16.74 14.91
C HIS A 96 -2.62 15.38 14.42
N LYS A 97 -2.30 14.33 15.16
CA LYS A 97 -2.51 12.95 14.72
C LYS A 97 -3.96 12.64 14.35
N ASP A 98 -4.88 12.94 15.23
CA ASP A 98 -6.29 12.61 15.02
C ASP A 98 -6.88 13.41 13.85
N ALA A 99 -6.56 14.69 13.75
CA ALA A 99 -7.00 15.52 12.64
C ALA A 99 -6.47 15.03 11.28
N LEU A 100 -5.22 14.59 11.22
CA LEU A 100 -4.63 14.00 10.01
C LEU A 100 -5.24 12.63 9.65
N ILE A 101 -5.58 11.82 10.66
CA ILE A 101 -6.31 10.56 10.45
C ILE A 101 -7.68 10.84 9.84
N GLU A 102 -8.43 11.80 10.39
CA GLU A 102 -9.74 12.18 9.87
C GLU A 102 -9.64 12.76 8.45
N GLU A 103 -8.62 13.56 8.17
CA GLU A 103 -8.37 14.08 6.82
C GLU A 103 -8.15 12.94 5.81
N LEU A 104 -7.33 11.95 6.19
CA LEU A 104 -7.09 10.79 5.35
C LEU A 104 -8.37 9.95 5.17
N LEU A 105 -9.16 9.75 6.24
CA LEU A 105 -10.41 8.99 6.19
C LEU A 105 -11.48 9.65 5.33
N ARG A 106 -11.55 10.99 5.29
CA ARG A 106 -12.44 11.73 4.41
C ARG A 106 -12.19 11.47 2.92
N SER A 107 -10.99 11.04 2.57
CA SER A 107 -10.68 10.65 1.18
C SER A 107 -11.34 9.34 0.72
N TYR A 108 -12.02 8.63 1.62
CA TYR A 108 -12.72 7.40 1.26
C TYR A 108 -13.81 7.69 0.22
N ARG A 109 -13.77 6.97 -0.90
CA ARG A 109 -14.59 7.23 -2.10
C ARG A 109 -14.38 8.61 -2.73
N GLY A 110 -13.29 9.27 -2.38
CA GLY A 110 -12.89 10.55 -2.94
C GLY A 110 -11.89 10.40 -4.08
N THR A 111 -11.43 11.53 -4.56
CA THR A 111 -10.48 11.62 -5.68
C THR A 111 -9.15 12.21 -5.24
N CYS A 112 -8.11 11.92 -5.98
CA CYS A 112 -6.81 12.57 -5.84
C CYS A 112 -6.89 14.03 -6.30
N ASN A 113 -6.44 14.96 -5.47
CA ASN A 113 -6.47 16.40 -5.79
C ASN A 113 -5.53 16.81 -6.94
N SER A 114 -4.60 15.93 -7.35
CA SER A 114 -3.71 16.21 -8.49
C SER A 114 -4.19 15.62 -9.80
N CYS A 115 -4.70 14.39 -9.84
CA CYS A 115 -5.07 13.71 -11.10
C CYS A 115 -6.57 13.44 -11.22
N SER A 116 -7.36 13.81 -10.23
CA SER A 116 -8.82 13.64 -10.17
C SER A 116 -9.32 12.18 -10.29
N LEU A 117 -8.43 11.21 -10.29
CA LEU A 117 -8.80 9.80 -10.26
C LEU A 117 -9.23 9.39 -8.86
N GLU A 118 -10.21 8.50 -8.79
CA GLU A 118 -10.64 7.91 -7.52
C GLU A 118 -9.46 7.30 -6.77
N VAL A 119 -9.33 7.59 -5.48
CA VAL A 119 -8.34 6.94 -4.62
C VAL A 119 -8.84 5.55 -4.22
N VAL A 120 -7.90 4.60 -4.17
CA VAL A 120 -8.19 3.21 -3.86
C VAL A 120 -7.58 2.87 -2.51
N TRP A 121 -8.41 2.56 -1.54
CA TRP A 121 -7.97 2.19 -0.19
C TRP A 121 -7.42 0.76 -0.15
N ALA A 122 -6.35 0.52 -0.92
CA ALA A 122 -5.65 -0.75 -0.99
C ALA A 122 -4.18 -0.57 -0.63
N VAL A 123 -3.67 -1.45 0.24
CA VAL A 123 -2.24 -1.51 0.56
C VAL A 123 -1.47 -1.77 -0.74
N TYR A 124 -0.41 -1.01 -0.97
CA TYR A 124 0.46 -1.09 -2.17
C TYR A 124 -0.18 -0.62 -3.49
N SER A 125 -1.42 -0.17 -3.50
CA SER A 125 -1.97 0.46 -4.70
C SER A 125 -1.25 1.78 -5.00
N GLU A 126 -0.89 2.02 -6.26
CA GLU A 126 -0.39 3.34 -6.71
C GLU A 126 -1.45 4.44 -6.55
N ARG A 127 -2.72 4.05 -6.40
CA ARG A 127 -3.85 4.95 -6.17
C ARG A 127 -4.26 5.04 -4.69
N GLN A 128 -3.50 4.42 -3.76
CA GLN A 128 -3.78 4.54 -2.32
C GLN A 128 -3.69 6.01 -1.89
N PRO A 129 -4.58 6.47 -0.97
CA PRO A 129 -4.53 7.85 -0.50
C PRO A 129 -3.26 8.10 0.31
N THR A 130 -2.73 9.29 0.15
CA THR A 130 -1.60 9.80 0.92
C THR A 130 -1.89 11.25 1.32
N LEU A 131 -1.27 11.69 2.40
CA LEU A 131 -1.18 13.11 2.73
C LEU A 131 0.15 13.63 2.16
N ASP A 132 0.06 14.58 1.25
CA ASP A 132 1.21 15.28 0.69
C ASP A 132 1.30 16.67 1.30
N ARG A 133 2.50 17.11 1.68
CA ARG A 133 2.67 18.45 2.24
C ARG A 133 2.58 19.50 1.15
N LEU A 134 1.91 20.61 1.46
CA LEU A 134 1.86 21.80 0.62
C LEU A 134 3.21 22.53 0.67
N ASP A 135 3.71 22.76 1.88
CA ASP A 135 5.08 23.25 2.12
C ASP A 135 5.94 22.12 2.70
N TYR A 136 6.99 21.75 1.99
CA TYR A 136 7.88 20.64 2.37
C TYR A 136 8.85 20.98 3.51
N ALA A 137 9.05 22.26 3.78
CA ALA A 137 9.84 22.72 4.92
C ALA A 137 9.10 22.51 6.24
N LEU A 138 7.77 22.47 6.20
CA LEU A 138 6.91 22.32 7.38
C LEU A 138 6.51 20.85 7.59
N PRO A 139 6.12 20.45 8.82
CA PRO A 139 5.62 19.11 9.10
C PRO A 139 4.24 18.84 8.50
N HIS A 140 3.80 17.57 8.56
CA HIS A 140 2.42 17.20 8.28
C HIS A 140 1.52 17.73 9.40
N THR A 141 0.83 18.82 9.12
CA THR A 141 -0.15 19.44 10.03
C THR A 141 -1.48 19.68 9.30
N PRO A 142 -2.60 19.75 10.01
CA PRO A 142 -3.85 20.25 9.41
C PRO A 142 -3.60 21.62 8.75
N GLY A 143 -3.98 21.75 7.47
CA GLY A 143 -3.69 22.95 6.68
C GLY A 143 -2.40 22.94 5.88
N ASN A 144 -1.42 22.07 6.21
CA ASN A 144 -0.22 21.86 5.40
C ASN A 144 -0.22 20.53 4.65
N VAL A 145 -1.36 19.89 4.53
CA VAL A 145 -1.47 18.60 3.81
C VAL A 145 -2.58 18.65 2.77
N ASP A 146 -2.38 17.88 1.73
CA ASP A 146 -3.35 17.67 0.66
C ASP A 146 -3.47 16.17 0.36
N VAL A 147 -4.67 15.72 0.03
CA VAL A 147 -4.93 14.32 -0.30
C VAL A 147 -4.53 14.05 -1.74
N LYS A 148 -3.52 13.23 -1.92
CA LYS A 148 -3.07 12.75 -3.24
C LYS A 148 -2.99 11.24 -3.27
N CYS A 149 -3.12 10.65 -4.45
CA CYS A 149 -2.76 9.24 -4.61
C CYS A 149 -1.24 9.05 -4.52
N LEU A 150 -0.80 7.85 -4.16
CA LEU A 150 0.63 7.55 -3.99
C LEU A 150 1.46 7.88 -5.23
N ARG A 151 0.91 7.57 -6.42
CA ARG A 151 1.56 7.90 -7.70
C ARG A 151 1.84 9.40 -7.83
N CYS A 152 0.84 10.24 -7.60
CA CYS A 152 1.00 11.70 -7.71
C CYS A 152 1.90 12.26 -6.62
N ASN A 153 1.85 11.70 -5.41
CA ASN A 153 2.73 12.12 -4.33
C ASN A 153 4.21 11.78 -4.61
N ARG A 154 4.51 10.71 -5.35
CA ARG A 154 5.88 10.32 -5.74
C ARG A 154 6.38 10.99 -7.00
N ALA A 155 5.51 11.54 -7.85
CA ALA A 155 5.83 12.09 -9.17
C ALA A 155 6.34 13.56 -9.12
N ARG A 156 6.87 13.99 -7.99
CA ARG A 156 7.46 15.34 -7.80
C ARG A 156 8.92 15.36 -8.18
#